data_d6b10001bd67946fe9359b5f8ff8c4ac
#
_entry.id   d6b10001bd67946fe9359b5f8ff8c4ac
#
_cell.length_a   1.000
_cell.length_b   1.000
_cell.length_c   1.000
_cell.angle_alpha   90.00
_cell.angle_beta   90.00
_cell.angle_gamma   90.00
#
_symmetry.space_group_name_H-M   'P 1'
#
loop_
_entity.id
_entity.type
_entity.pdbx_description
1 polymer ?
#
loop_
_entity_poly.entity_id
_entity_poly.type
_entity_poly.pdbx_seq_one_letter_code
_entity_poly.pdbx_strand_id
1 'polypeptide(L)'
;MGSEMCIRDRYSVFAGVGERTREGNDLYAEMTESGVIDKTTMVFGQMNEPPGARLRVALSGLAMAEFFRDDEGRDVLLFIDNIFRFTQAGSEVSALLGRMPSAVGYQPTLSTEMGDLQERITSTKKGSITSVQAVYVPADDLTDPAPATAFAHLDATSVLERKIAELGIYPAVDPLASTSRILDPRIIGEKHYNVARDVQSVLQQYKDLSLIHI
;
A
#
# COMPACT_ATOMS: atom_id res chain seq x y z
N MET A 1 -11.93 -15.56 -16.45
CA MET A 1 -12.24 -16.73 -15.59
C MET A 1 -11.08 -17.18 -14.69
N GLY A 2 -9.84 -16.71 -14.86
CA GLY A 2 -8.71 -17.13 -14.03
C GLY A 2 -8.46 -16.32 -12.75
N SER A 3 -8.90 -15.06 -12.68
CA SER A 3 -8.52 -14.15 -11.58
C SER A 3 -9.37 -14.28 -10.31
N GLU A 4 -10.64 -14.59 -10.42
CA GLU A 4 -11.52 -14.72 -9.24
C GLU A 4 -11.26 -16.00 -8.45
N MET A 5 -10.89 -17.09 -9.10
CA MET A 5 -10.54 -18.35 -8.42
C MET A 5 -9.23 -18.22 -7.63
N CYS A 6 -8.29 -17.40 -8.08
CA CYS A 6 -7.00 -17.20 -7.40
C CYS A 6 -7.13 -16.43 -6.08
N ILE A 7 -8.11 -15.54 -5.94
CA ILE A 7 -8.27 -14.74 -4.71
C ILE A 7 -8.94 -15.54 -3.59
N ARG A 8 -9.91 -16.40 -3.90
CA ARG A 8 -10.67 -17.19 -2.90
C ARG A 8 -9.86 -18.29 -2.21
N ASP A 9 -8.80 -18.78 -2.85
CA ASP A 9 -8.00 -19.90 -2.33
C ASP A 9 -6.69 -19.48 -1.68
N ARG A 10 -6.37 -18.18 -1.67
CA ARG A 10 -5.17 -17.63 -1.05
C ARG A 10 -5.37 -17.37 0.42
N TYR A 11 -4.31 -17.57 1.20
CA TYR A 11 -4.24 -17.05 2.56
C TYR A 11 -4.05 -15.54 2.53
N SER A 12 -4.71 -14.86 3.44
CA SER A 12 -4.60 -13.41 3.59
C SER A 12 -4.00 -13.08 4.95
N VAL A 13 -3.11 -12.08 4.96
CA VAL A 13 -2.58 -11.50 6.19
C VAL A 13 -2.93 -10.02 6.19
N PHE A 14 -3.58 -9.56 7.24
CA PHE A 14 -3.91 -8.16 7.44
C PHE A 14 -3.09 -7.59 8.59
N ALA A 15 -2.30 -6.55 8.32
CA ALA A 15 -1.54 -5.80 9.30
C ALA A 15 -2.13 -4.39 9.47
N GLY A 16 -2.86 -4.17 10.57
CA GLY A 16 -3.38 -2.87 10.97
C GLY A 16 -2.31 -2.08 11.73
N VAL A 17 -1.76 -1.06 11.10
CA VAL A 17 -0.63 -0.28 11.60
C VAL A 17 -1.09 1.13 11.98
N GLY A 18 -1.23 1.39 13.27
CA GLY A 18 -1.47 2.73 13.78
C GLY A 18 -2.84 3.34 13.42
N GLU A 19 -3.79 2.52 13.01
CA GLU A 19 -5.16 2.96 12.70
C GLU A 19 -6.08 2.91 13.93
N ARG A 20 -7.35 3.26 13.76
CA ARG A 20 -8.31 3.31 14.86
C ARG A 20 -8.72 1.90 15.28
N THR A 21 -8.73 1.64 16.58
CA THR A 21 -9.13 0.34 17.14
C THR A 21 -10.56 -0.07 16.71
N ARG A 22 -11.48 0.89 16.60
CA ARG A 22 -12.84 0.63 16.13
C ARG A 22 -12.87 0.08 14.72
N GLU A 23 -12.12 0.67 13.81
CA GLU A 23 -12.05 0.22 12.40
C GLU A 23 -11.50 -1.21 12.29
N GLY A 24 -10.51 -1.57 13.12
CA GLY A 24 -10.01 -2.94 13.19
C GLY A 24 -11.05 -3.93 13.71
N ASN A 25 -11.87 -3.53 14.67
CA ASN A 25 -12.94 -4.36 15.19
C ASN A 25 -14.08 -4.53 14.18
N ASP A 26 -14.47 -3.47 13.49
CA ASP A 26 -15.48 -3.49 12.43
C ASP A 26 -15.03 -4.42 11.28
N LEU A 27 -13.77 -4.31 10.84
CA LEU A 27 -13.20 -5.18 9.83
C LEU A 27 -13.18 -6.65 10.24
N TYR A 28 -12.86 -6.95 11.51
CA TYR A 28 -12.93 -8.33 12.02
C TYR A 28 -14.35 -8.89 11.96
N ALA A 29 -15.35 -8.09 12.32
CA ALA A 29 -16.75 -8.49 12.23
C ALA A 29 -17.18 -8.75 10.79
N GLU A 30 -16.85 -7.85 9.84
CA GLU A 30 -17.16 -8.00 8.42
C GLU A 30 -16.50 -9.25 7.81
N MET A 31 -15.24 -9.52 8.15
CA MET A 31 -14.54 -10.72 7.67
C MET A 31 -15.13 -12.01 8.24
N THR A 32 -15.65 -11.94 9.46
CA THR A 32 -16.35 -13.07 10.10
C THR A 32 -17.70 -13.33 9.42
N GLU A 33 -18.49 -12.28 9.18
CA GLU A 33 -19.78 -12.36 8.49
C GLU A 33 -19.64 -12.86 7.04
N SER A 34 -18.59 -12.42 6.35
CA SER A 34 -18.30 -12.86 4.97
C SER A 34 -17.72 -14.27 4.87
N GLY A 35 -17.37 -14.89 6.00
CA GLY A 35 -16.85 -16.27 6.06
C GLY A 35 -15.41 -16.43 5.52
N VAL A 36 -14.64 -15.35 5.44
CA VAL A 36 -13.25 -15.41 4.98
C VAL A 36 -12.23 -15.45 6.13
N ILE A 37 -12.69 -15.32 7.37
CA ILE A 37 -11.83 -15.25 8.57
C ILE A 37 -10.97 -16.50 8.74
N ASP A 38 -11.43 -17.68 8.36
CA ASP A 38 -10.70 -18.95 8.51
C ASP A 38 -9.42 -19.01 7.66
N LYS A 39 -9.31 -18.16 6.63
CA LYS A 39 -8.14 -18.03 5.74
C LYS A 39 -7.41 -16.72 5.94
N THR A 40 -7.75 -15.95 6.97
CA THR A 40 -7.21 -14.62 7.21
C THR A 40 -6.53 -14.55 8.57
N THR A 41 -5.27 -14.16 8.58
CA THR A 41 -4.54 -13.82 9.80
C THR A 41 -4.56 -12.31 9.97
N MET A 42 -4.99 -11.83 11.14
CA MET A 42 -5.08 -10.40 11.44
C MET A 42 -4.14 -10.03 12.57
N VAL A 43 -3.33 -8.99 12.35
CA VAL A 43 -2.37 -8.47 13.33
C VAL A 43 -2.58 -6.97 13.47
N PHE A 44 -2.82 -6.52 14.69
CA PHE A 44 -3.11 -5.11 14.96
C PHE A 44 -2.10 -4.50 15.93
N GLY A 45 -1.59 -3.31 15.58
CA GLY A 45 -0.86 -2.42 16.45
C GLY A 45 -1.41 -1.01 16.25
N GLN A 46 -2.53 -0.72 16.90
CA GLN A 46 -3.36 0.45 16.63
C GLN A 46 -2.78 1.73 17.27
N MET A 47 -3.43 2.87 17.04
CA MET A 47 -2.90 4.18 17.45
C MET A 47 -2.74 4.37 18.97
N ASN A 48 -3.42 3.57 19.77
CA ASN A 48 -3.29 3.57 21.25
C ASN A 48 -2.04 2.81 21.73
N GLU A 49 -1.38 2.05 20.84
CA GLU A 49 -0.19 1.29 21.18
C GLU A 49 1.08 2.16 21.19
N PRO A 50 2.09 1.80 21.99
CA PRO A 50 3.38 2.49 21.99
C PRO A 50 4.04 2.48 20.60
N PRO A 51 4.87 3.48 20.27
CA PRO A 51 5.48 3.59 18.94
C PRO A 51 6.32 2.36 18.56
N GLY A 52 6.97 1.71 19.52
CA GLY A 52 7.70 0.46 19.27
C GLY A 52 6.80 -0.69 18.81
N ALA A 53 5.60 -0.82 19.37
CA ALA A 53 4.63 -1.82 18.95
C ALA A 53 4.09 -1.51 17.53
N ARG A 54 3.72 -0.25 17.27
CA ARG A 54 3.25 0.20 15.95
C ARG A 54 4.31 0.02 14.87
N LEU A 55 5.58 0.22 15.18
CA LEU A 55 6.70 -0.02 14.27
C LEU A 55 6.86 -1.51 13.95
N ARG A 56 6.58 -2.40 14.91
CA ARG A 56 6.83 -3.84 14.76
C ARG A 56 5.66 -4.63 14.15
N VAL A 57 4.45 -4.12 14.24
CA VAL A 57 3.25 -4.86 13.79
C VAL A 57 3.29 -5.19 12.29
N ALA A 58 3.74 -4.26 11.43
CA ALA A 58 3.89 -4.52 10.00
C ALA A 58 4.88 -5.65 9.72
N LEU A 59 6.01 -5.67 10.44
CA LEU A 59 7.01 -6.73 10.35
C LEU A 59 6.50 -8.07 10.90
N SER A 60 5.64 -8.05 11.91
CA SER A 60 4.99 -9.26 12.44
C SER A 60 4.01 -9.86 11.42
N GLY A 61 3.18 -9.01 10.78
CA GLY A 61 2.32 -9.45 9.69
C GLY A 61 3.11 -10.02 8.51
N LEU A 62 4.20 -9.36 8.14
CA LEU A 62 5.09 -9.85 7.09
C LEU A 62 5.72 -11.20 7.44
N ALA A 63 6.19 -11.40 8.68
CA ALA A 63 6.74 -12.68 9.13
C ALA A 63 5.71 -13.82 9.04
N MET A 64 4.44 -13.54 9.32
CA MET A 64 3.35 -14.53 9.14
C MET A 64 3.11 -14.82 7.66
N ALA A 65 3.15 -13.80 6.80
CA ALA A 65 3.03 -13.99 5.35
C ALA A 65 4.21 -14.81 4.78
N GLU A 66 5.42 -14.58 5.28
CA GLU A 66 6.61 -15.37 4.92
C GLU A 66 6.49 -16.83 5.35
N PHE A 67 5.94 -17.11 6.52
CA PHE A 67 5.68 -18.49 6.97
C PHE A 67 4.75 -19.23 5.98
N PHE A 68 3.66 -18.63 5.58
CA PHE A 68 2.76 -19.24 4.59
C PHE A 68 3.42 -19.40 3.22
N ARG A 69 4.24 -18.44 2.80
CA ARG A 69 4.98 -18.51 1.53
C ARG A 69 6.07 -19.59 1.54
N ASP A 70 6.91 -19.62 2.57
CA ASP A 70 8.15 -20.39 2.56
C ASP A 70 8.01 -21.78 3.19
N ASP A 71 7.19 -21.93 4.23
CA ASP A 71 6.98 -23.20 4.91
C ASP A 71 5.79 -23.99 4.36
N GLU A 72 4.68 -23.31 4.06
CA GLU A 72 3.50 -23.94 3.48
C GLU A 72 3.48 -23.91 1.94
N GLY A 73 4.36 -23.16 1.31
CA GLY A 73 4.44 -23.08 -0.15
C GLY A 73 3.20 -22.46 -0.79
N ARG A 74 2.62 -21.44 -0.15
CA ARG A 74 1.37 -20.80 -0.58
C ARG A 74 1.61 -19.42 -1.21
N ASP A 75 0.67 -19.02 -2.06
CA ASP A 75 0.54 -17.62 -2.47
C ASP A 75 -0.28 -16.86 -1.42
N VAL A 76 0.24 -15.73 -0.98
CA VAL A 76 -0.30 -14.95 0.14
C VAL A 76 -0.66 -13.54 -0.32
N LEU A 77 -1.79 -13.03 0.16
CA LEU A 77 -2.16 -11.63 0.05
C LEU A 77 -1.84 -10.93 1.38
N LEU A 78 -0.98 -9.93 1.33
CA LEU A 78 -0.60 -9.11 2.49
C LEU A 78 -1.24 -7.73 2.37
N PHE A 79 -2.10 -7.39 3.30
CA PHE A 79 -2.69 -6.06 3.42
C PHE A 79 -2.01 -5.30 4.54
N ILE A 80 -1.55 -4.06 4.27
CA ILE A 80 -0.96 -3.18 5.28
C ILE A 80 -1.76 -1.88 5.31
N ASP A 81 -2.38 -1.61 6.43
CA ASP A 81 -3.13 -0.39 6.66
C ASP A 81 -2.69 0.24 8.01
N ASN A 82 -1.89 1.26 8.02
CA ASN A 82 -1.38 2.10 6.93
C ASN A 82 0.14 2.15 6.94
N ILE A 83 0.81 2.03 5.79
CA ILE A 83 2.28 2.02 5.74
C ILE A 83 2.91 3.37 6.19
N PHE A 84 2.21 4.49 6.03
CA PHE A 84 2.66 5.78 6.55
C PHE A 84 2.80 5.76 8.07
N ARG A 85 1.93 5.04 8.79
CA ARG A 85 1.99 4.91 10.25
C ARG A 85 3.20 4.12 10.72
N PHE A 86 3.68 3.17 9.93
CA PHE A 86 4.96 2.50 10.17
C PHE A 86 6.10 3.52 10.19
N THR A 87 6.16 4.41 9.20
CA THR A 87 7.15 5.48 9.11
C THR A 87 7.03 6.46 10.28
N GLN A 88 5.82 6.87 10.62
CA GLN A 88 5.56 7.77 11.74
C GLN A 88 6.03 7.16 13.07
N ALA A 89 5.72 5.90 13.32
CA ALA A 89 6.19 5.19 14.50
C ALA A 89 7.73 5.10 14.56
N GLY A 90 8.37 4.90 13.40
CA GLY A 90 9.84 4.94 13.28
C GLY A 90 10.43 6.29 13.65
N SER A 91 9.80 7.41 13.24
CA SER A 91 10.25 8.76 13.62
C SER A 91 10.10 9.02 15.13
N GLU A 92 9.00 8.58 15.72
CA GLU A 92 8.77 8.68 17.18
C GLU A 92 9.83 7.88 17.96
N VAL A 93 10.13 6.64 17.56
CA VAL A 93 11.19 5.81 18.19
C VAL A 93 12.56 6.47 18.02
N SER A 94 12.86 7.00 16.85
CA SER A 94 14.14 7.70 16.58
C SER A 94 14.31 8.92 17.46
N ALA A 95 13.25 9.70 17.67
CA ALA A 95 13.24 10.86 18.56
C ALA A 95 13.44 10.44 20.02
N LEU A 96 12.79 9.38 20.50
CA LEU A 96 12.99 8.83 21.85
C LEU A 96 14.42 8.35 22.09
N LEU A 97 15.11 7.90 21.03
CA LEU A 97 16.54 7.50 21.09
C LEU A 97 17.50 8.68 20.96
N GLY A 98 17.00 9.92 20.86
CA GLY A 98 17.82 11.13 20.75
C GLY A 98 18.57 11.23 19.41
N ARG A 99 18.13 10.55 18.36
CA ARG A 99 18.75 10.66 17.04
C ARG A 99 18.40 11.98 16.37
N MET A 100 19.37 12.59 15.67
CA MET A 100 19.13 13.82 14.94
C MET A 100 18.15 13.53 13.77
N PRO A 101 17.04 14.28 13.65
CA PRO A 101 16.09 14.09 12.56
C PRO A 101 16.68 14.49 11.22
N SER A 102 16.23 13.84 10.16
CA SER A 102 16.51 14.21 8.77
C SER A 102 15.45 15.22 8.25
N ALA A 103 15.33 15.34 6.93
CA ALA A 103 14.37 16.25 6.30
C ALA A 103 12.94 16.03 6.84
N VAL A 104 12.22 17.14 7.04
CA VAL A 104 10.81 17.17 7.51
C VAL A 104 10.59 16.49 8.89
N GLY A 105 11.67 16.21 9.64
CA GLY A 105 11.58 15.59 10.96
C GLY A 105 11.54 14.05 10.97
N TYR A 106 11.72 13.40 9.83
CA TYR A 106 11.78 11.94 9.74
C TYR A 106 13.11 11.39 10.27
N GLN A 107 13.11 10.10 10.60
CA GLN A 107 14.30 9.38 11.01
C GLN A 107 15.34 9.29 9.88
N PRO A 108 16.66 9.34 10.20
CA PRO A 108 17.70 9.21 9.19
C PRO A 108 17.74 7.81 8.56
N THR A 109 17.14 6.82 9.21
CA THR A 109 17.04 5.42 8.77
C THR A 109 15.78 5.10 7.97
N LEU A 110 15.00 6.12 7.57
CA LEU A 110 13.71 5.95 6.87
C LEU A 110 13.80 5.00 5.67
N SER A 111 14.72 5.25 4.75
CA SER A 111 14.86 4.44 3.53
C SER A 111 15.32 3.01 3.83
N THR A 112 16.18 2.83 4.83
CA THR A 112 16.64 1.50 5.23
C THR A 112 15.51 0.70 5.87
N GLU A 113 14.77 1.30 6.80
CA GLU A 113 13.65 0.64 7.48
C GLU A 113 12.53 0.27 6.50
N MET A 114 12.23 1.15 5.55
CA MET A 114 11.23 0.90 4.50
C MET A 114 11.74 -0.20 3.56
N GLY A 115 13.00 -0.16 3.14
CA GLY A 115 13.63 -1.17 2.30
C GLY A 115 13.61 -2.55 2.97
N ASP A 116 14.00 -2.64 4.25
CA ASP A 116 13.99 -3.88 5.03
C ASP A 116 12.60 -4.54 5.09
N LEU A 117 11.54 -3.76 5.07
CA LEU A 117 10.17 -4.27 5.02
C LEU A 117 9.78 -4.65 3.59
N GLN A 118 9.97 -3.76 2.63
CA GLN A 118 9.43 -3.89 1.27
C GLN A 118 10.16 -4.98 0.45
N GLU A 119 11.49 -5.10 0.58
CA GLU A 119 12.28 -6.08 -0.17
C GLU A 119 11.99 -7.54 0.22
N ARG A 120 11.36 -7.76 1.37
CA ARG A 120 10.90 -9.09 1.82
C ARG A 120 9.58 -9.51 1.16
N ILE A 121 8.82 -8.54 0.62
CA ILE A 121 7.58 -8.78 -0.11
C ILE A 121 7.95 -9.19 -1.54
N THR A 122 8.13 -10.47 -1.76
CA THR A 122 8.64 -11.00 -3.02
C THR A 122 8.14 -12.40 -3.29
N SER A 123 8.33 -12.84 -4.54
CA SER A 123 8.08 -14.22 -4.96
C SER A 123 9.34 -15.06 -4.76
N THR A 124 9.18 -16.26 -4.23
CA THR A 124 10.23 -17.27 -4.08
C THR A 124 9.95 -18.47 -4.98
N LYS A 125 10.78 -19.47 -4.95
CA LYS A 125 10.52 -20.74 -5.66
C LYS A 125 9.35 -21.55 -5.09
N LYS A 126 8.94 -21.24 -3.85
CA LYS A 126 7.92 -21.98 -3.11
C LYS A 126 6.53 -21.32 -3.19
N GLY A 127 6.47 -20.00 -3.21
CA GLY A 127 5.23 -19.23 -3.22
C GLY A 127 5.51 -17.74 -3.42
N SER A 128 4.46 -16.93 -3.38
CA SER A 128 4.56 -15.49 -3.59
C SER A 128 3.82 -14.69 -2.50
N ILE A 129 4.30 -13.47 -2.23
CA ILE A 129 3.55 -12.48 -1.45
C ILE A 129 3.18 -11.35 -2.39
N THR A 130 1.87 -11.11 -2.52
CA THR A 130 1.34 -9.92 -3.19
C THR A 130 0.81 -8.96 -2.13
N SER A 131 1.27 -7.72 -2.10
CA SER A 131 0.81 -6.75 -1.11
C SER A 131 -0.13 -5.71 -1.70
N VAL A 132 -1.10 -5.30 -0.87
CA VAL A 132 -1.93 -4.12 -1.07
C VAL A 132 -1.70 -3.21 0.14
N GLN A 133 -1.21 -2.01 -0.10
CA GLN A 133 -0.79 -1.11 0.97
C GLN A 133 -1.56 0.20 0.87
N ALA A 134 -2.22 0.60 1.96
CA ALA A 134 -2.75 1.94 2.09
C ALA A 134 -1.60 2.90 2.45
N VAL A 135 -1.50 3.99 1.70
CA VAL A 135 -0.48 5.03 1.93
C VAL A 135 -1.19 6.36 2.18
N TYR A 136 -1.15 6.83 3.43
CA TYR A 136 -1.60 8.17 3.73
C TYR A 136 -0.56 9.18 3.24
N VAL A 137 -1.02 10.20 2.55
CA VAL A 137 -0.18 11.27 2.00
C VAL A 137 -0.45 12.55 2.80
N PRO A 138 0.51 13.01 3.63
CA PRO A 138 0.33 14.24 4.41
C PRO A 138 0.12 15.46 3.51
N ALA A 139 -0.91 16.26 3.80
CA ALA A 139 -1.25 17.48 3.08
C ALA A 139 -1.41 17.31 1.55
N ASP A 140 -1.75 16.10 1.08
CA ASP A 140 -1.81 15.72 -0.33
C ASP A 140 -0.48 15.96 -1.10
N ASP A 141 0.66 15.98 -0.39
CA ASP A 141 1.99 16.19 -0.95
C ASP A 141 2.69 14.84 -1.23
N LEU A 142 2.64 14.40 -2.48
CA LEU A 142 3.28 13.17 -2.95
C LEU A 142 4.82 13.25 -2.88
N THR A 143 5.39 14.44 -2.68
CA THR A 143 6.85 14.63 -2.57
C THR A 143 7.36 14.52 -1.14
N ASP A 144 6.47 14.38 -0.16
CA ASP A 144 6.86 14.12 1.22
C ASP A 144 7.75 12.86 1.30
N PRO A 145 8.86 12.88 2.08
CA PRO A 145 9.83 11.77 2.12
C PRO A 145 9.24 10.40 2.45
N ALA A 146 8.18 10.33 3.27
CA ALA A 146 7.60 9.05 3.67
C ALA A 146 6.83 8.37 2.52
N PRO A 147 5.80 8.99 1.90
CA PRO A 147 5.14 8.39 0.74
C PRO A 147 6.10 8.23 -0.45
N ALA A 148 7.00 9.18 -0.72
CA ALA A 148 7.96 9.08 -1.81
C ALA A 148 8.86 7.86 -1.68
N THR A 149 9.35 7.57 -0.46
CA THR A 149 10.15 6.36 -0.19
C THR A 149 9.32 5.09 -0.37
N ALA A 150 8.07 5.08 0.08
CA ALA A 150 7.19 3.93 -0.11
C ALA A 150 6.92 3.67 -1.61
N PHE A 151 6.59 4.71 -2.38
CA PHE A 151 6.30 4.59 -3.82
C PHE A 151 7.47 4.04 -4.64
N ALA A 152 8.71 4.30 -4.22
CA ALA A 152 9.91 3.78 -4.89
C ALA A 152 9.96 2.23 -4.90
N HIS A 153 9.32 1.58 -3.94
CA HIS A 153 9.28 0.11 -3.81
C HIS A 153 8.02 -0.53 -4.43
N LEU A 154 7.00 0.26 -4.79
CA LEU A 154 5.73 -0.27 -5.28
C LEU A 154 5.74 -0.51 -6.79
N ASP A 155 5.17 -1.62 -7.23
CA ASP A 155 5.03 -1.96 -8.66
C ASP A 155 3.87 -1.23 -9.33
N ALA A 156 2.85 -0.86 -8.57
CA ALA A 156 1.71 -0.10 -9.05
C ALA A 156 1.21 0.85 -7.97
N THR A 157 0.76 2.03 -8.38
CA THR A 157 0.16 3.02 -7.50
C THR A 157 -1.18 3.48 -8.07
N SER A 158 -2.20 3.54 -7.22
CA SER A 158 -3.50 4.14 -7.54
C SER A 158 -3.66 5.37 -6.67
N VAL A 159 -3.60 6.55 -7.28
CA VAL A 159 -3.71 7.83 -6.60
C VAL A 159 -5.15 8.28 -6.59
N LEU A 160 -5.70 8.52 -5.38
CA LEU A 160 -7.04 9.08 -5.20
C LEU A 160 -6.96 10.61 -5.16
N GLU A 161 -7.77 11.28 -5.96
CA GLU A 161 -7.76 12.73 -6.10
C GLU A 161 -9.09 13.33 -5.62
N ARG A 162 -9.03 14.29 -4.67
CA ARG A 162 -10.21 14.93 -4.09
C ARG A 162 -11.04 15.70 -5.13
N LYS A 163 -10.36 16.38 -6.06
CA LYS A 163 -11.03 17.15 -7.12
C LYS A 163 -11.91 16.27 -8.00
N ILE A 164 -11.51 15.02 -8.23
CA ILE A 164 -12.31 14.04 -8.99
C ILE A 164 -13.53 13.61 -8.17
N ALA A 165 -13.35 13.40 -6.85
CA ALA A 165 -14.47 13.08 -5.96
C ALA A 165 -15.48 14.24 -5.85
N GLU A 166 -15.04 15.49 -5.84
CA GLU A 166 -15.88 16.69 -5.84
C GLU A 166 -16.74 16.80 -7.10
N LEU A 167 -16.27 16.26 -8.22
CA LEU A 167 -17.04 16.15 -9.47
C LEU A 167 -18.06 15.00 -9.46
N GLY A 168 -18.13 14.22 -8.38
CA GLY A 168 -19.01 13.05 -8.26
C GLY A 168 -18.57 11.83 -9.06
N ILE A 169 -17.31 11.79 -9.49
CA ILE A 169 -16.76 10.66 -10.26
C ILE A 169 -16.12 9.64 -9.29
N TYR A 170 -16.62 8.41 -9.32
CA TYR A 170 -16.14 7.32 -8.48
C TYR A 170 -15.87 6.06 -9.31
N PRO A 171 -14.77 5.32 -9.01
CA PRO A 171 -13.71 5.63 -8.05
C PRO A 171 -12.92 6.89 -8.46
N ALA A 172 -12.58 7.73 -7.47
CA ALA A 172 -11.92 9.02 -7.69
C ALA A 172 -10.40 8.87 -7.93
N VAL A 173 -10.02 8.01 -8.86
CA VAL A 173 -8.63 7.71 -9.22
C VAL A 173 -8.14 8.70 -10.28
N ASP A 174 -6.98 9.32 -10.05
CA ASP A 174 -6.30 10.12 -11.06
C ASP A 174 -5.50 9.18 -12.00
N PRO A 175 -5.92 9.01 -13.26
CA PRO A 175 -5.24 8.14 -14.21
C PRO A 175 -3.90 8.70 -14.71
N LEU A 176 -3.64 10.00 -14.52
CA LEU A 176 -2.38 10.64 -14.88
C LEU A 176 -1.30 10.48 -13.81
N ALA A 177 -1.71 10.51 -12.53
CA ALA A 177 -0.81 10.32 -11.39
C ALA A 177 -0.61 8.83 -11.02
N SER A 178 -1.54 7.97 -11.44
CA SER A 178 -1.46 6.52 -11.18
C SER A 178 -0.54 5.82 -12.16
N THR A 179 0.22 4.85 -11.67
CA THR A 179 1.21 4.11 -12.47
C THR A 179 1.12 2.60 -12.24
N SER A 180 1.58 1.82 -13.23
CA SER A 180 1.71 0.38 -13.07
C SER A 180 2.81 -0.16 -13.97
N ARG A 181 3.70 -1.00 -13.42
CA ARG A 181 4.76 -1.67 -14.19
C ARG A 181 4.23 -2.71 -15.18
N ILE A 182 3.04 -3.26 -14.91
CA ILE A 182 2.41 -4.22 -15.83
C ILE A 182 1.73 -3.54 -17.02
N LEU A 183 1.68 -2.20 -17.10
CA LEU A 183 1.23 -1.46 -18.26
C LEU A 183 2.34 -1.47 -19.34
N ASP A 184 2.59 -2.65 -19.90
CA ASP A 184 3.59 -2.95 -20.93
C ASP A 184 2.90 -3.76 -22.04
N PRO A 185 3.08 -3.45 -23.34
CA PRO A 185 2.41 -4.14 -24.42
C PRO A 185 2.72 -5.64 -24.48
N ARG A 186 3.87 -6.07 -23.96
CA ARG A 186 4.26 -7.49 -23.86
C ARG A 186 3.44 -8.26 -22.83
N ILE A 187 2.85 -7.57 -21.85
CA ILE A 187 2.06 -8.19 -20.76
C ILE A 187 0.58 -8.09 -21.05
N ILE A 188 0.08 -6.88 -21.34
CA ILE A 188 -1.37 -6.62 -21.51
C ILE A 188 -1.83 -6.64 -22.98
N GLY A 189 -0.90 -6.74 -23.92
CA GLY A 189 -1.15 -6.69 -25.36
C GLY A 189 -1.23 -5.25 -25.90
N GLU A 190 -0.89 -5.11 -27.19
CA GLU A 190 -0.78 -3.79 -27.85
C GLU A 190 -2.08 -3.01 -27.85
N LYS A 191 -3.23 -3.68 -28.08
CA LYS A 191 -4.53 -3.01 -28.13
C LYS A 191 -4.87 -2.32 -26.81
N HIS A 192 -4.71 -3.02 -25.69
CA HIS A 192 -4.99 -2.46 -24.36
C HIS A 192 -4.01 -1.33 -24.03
N TYR A 193 -2.72 -1.56 -24.31
CA TYR A 193 -1.68 -0.55 -24.08
C TYR A 193 -1.96 0.75 -24.85
N ASN A 194 -2.25 0.65 -26.14
CA ASN A 194 -2.50 1.82 -26.98
C ASN A 194 -3.74 2.60 -26.50
N VAL A 195 -4.85 1.91 -26.21
CA VAL A 195 -6.06 2.56 -25.66
C VAL A 195 -5.75 3.29 -24.36
N ALA A 196 -5.01 2.68 -23.43
CA ALA A 196 -4.65 3.30 -22.18
C ALA A 196 -3.78 4.57 -22.40
N ARG A 197 -2.82 4.51 -23.31
CA ARG A 197 -1.97 5.67 -23.66
C ARG A 197 -2.74 6.77 -24.35
N ASP A 198 -3.66 6.44 -25.26
CA ASP A 198 -4.52 7.42 -25.93
C ASP A 198 -5.42 8.15 -24.93
N VAL A 199 -6.02 7.42 -23.98
CA VAL A 199 -6.82 8.03 -22.89
C VAL A 199 -5.98 8.97 -22.04
N GLN A 200 -4.79 8.56 -21.63
CA GLN A 200 -3.87 9.43 -20.88
C GLN A 200 -3.52 10.70 -21.65
N SER A 201 -3.26 10.56 -22.97
CA SER A 201 -2.93 11.71 -23.83
C SER A 201 -4.08 12.70 -23.91
N VAL A 202 -5.31 12.23 -24.10
CA VAL A 202 -6.52 13.09 -24.14
C VAL A 202 -6.74 13.79 -22.81
N LEU A 203 -6.61 13.08 -21.71
CA LEU A 203 -6.76 13.67 -20.37
C LEU A 203 -5.67 14.71 -20.07
N GLN A 204 -4.43 14.47 -20.50
CA GLN A 204 -3.36 15.45 -20.35
C GLN A 204 -3.64 16.72 -21.17
N GLN A 205 -4.08 16.57 -22.43
CA GLN A 205 -4.48 17.72 -23.27
C GLN A 205 -5.61 18.52 -22.62
N TYR A 206 -6.62 17.84 -22.08
CA TYR A 206 -7.72 18.51 -21.37
C TYR A 206 -7.20 19.31 -20.16
N LYS A 207 -6.29 18.72 -19.37
CA LYS A 207 -5.68 19.38 -18.21
C LYS A 207 -4.87 20.61 -18.63
N ASP A 208 -4.09 20.50 -19.69
CA ASP A 208 -3.26 21.61 -20.21
C ASP A 208 -4.15 22.76 -20.73
N LEU A 209 -5.23 22.45 -21.45
CA LEU A 209 -6.18 23.47 -21.93
C LEU A 209 -6.93 24.13 -20.77
N SER A 210 -7.29 23.41 -19.73
CA SER A 210 -7.97 23.99 -18.56
C SER A 210 -7.10 24.98 -17.78
N LEU A 211 -5.75 24.81 -17.82
CA LEU A 211 -4.81 25.74 -17.20
C LEU A 211 -4.61 27.04 -17.99
N ILE A 212 -4.90 27.04 -19.30
CA ILE A 212 -4.76 28.22 -20.16
C ILE A 212 -5.96 29.16 -20.02
N HIS A 213 -7.10 28.67 -19.54
CA HIS A 213 -8.35 29.44 -19.40
C HIS A 213 -8.60 30.01 -17.99
N ILE A 214 -7.60 29.94 -17.09
CA ILE A 214 -7.55 30.66 -15.83
C ILE A 214 -6.66 31.89 -16.01
#